data_c0a1b2d941ba8b3b6f95a495c21302fb
#
_entry.id   c0a1b2d941ba8b3b6f95a495c21302fb
#
_cell.length_a   1.000
_cell.length_b   1.000
_cell.length_c   1.000
_cell.angle_alpha   90.00
_cell.angle_beta   90.00
_cell.angle_gamma   90.00
#
_symmetry.space_group_name_H-M   'P 1'
#
loop_
_entity.id
_entity.type
_entity.pdbx_description
1 polymer ?
#
loop_
_entity_poly.entity_id
_entity_poly.type
_entity_poly.pdbx_seq_one_letter_code
_entity_poly.pdbx_strand_id
1 'polypeptide(L)'
;ILACNEGSKKDPEPVDIQELTKDKPETHGTEIKESDIILSTPLDKAMVTAGKATYELKCQSCHRLTDVKLVGPGWKDVTKRRKPVWIMNMITNVEMMLETDPEAQKQLELCLVRMPNQNITTDEARKVIEFMRNNDGEK
;
A
#
# COMPACT_ATOMS: atom_id res chain seq x y z
N ILE A 1 -63.05 -23.27 -0.50
CA ILE A 1 -62.06 -23.37 -1.58
C ILE A 1 -61.13 -22.16 -1.43
N LEU A 2 -59.93 -22.39 -0.87
CA LEU A 2 -58.89 -21.37 -0.74
C LEU A 2 -58.01 -21.41 -1.99
N ALA A 3 -57.98 -20.31 -2.72
CA ALA A 3 -57.05 -20.12 -3.82
C ALA A 3 -55.70 -19.59 -3.27
N CYS A 4 -54.65 -20.38 -3.39
CA CYS A 4 -53.28 -19.92 -3.12
C CYS A 4 -52.85 -19.00 -4.28
N ASN A 5 -52.56 -17.76 -3.96
CA ASN A 5 -51.96 -16.81 -4.87
C ASN A 5 -50.42 -17.04 -4.88
N GLU A 6 -49.94 -17.66 -5.92
CA GLU A 6 -48.50 -17.79 -6.15
C GLU A 6 -47.91 -16.43 -6.53
N GLY A 7 -47.28 -15.79 -5.56
CA GLY A 7 -46.45 -14.61 -5.78
C GLY A 7 -45.21 -15.00 -6.56
N SER A 8 -45.13 -14.54 -7.82
CA SER A 8 -43.96 -14.68 -8.67
C SER A 8 -42.75 -14.04 -7.99
N LYS A 9 -41.83 -14.85 -7.48
CA LYS A 9 -40.50 -14.41 -7.06
C LYS A 9 -39.72 -14.08 -8.34
N LYS A 10 -39.55 -12.80 -8.63
CA LYS A 10 -38.54 -12.37 -9.59
C LYS A 10 -37.19 -12.80 -9.07
N ASP A 11 -36.47 -13.62 -9.82
CA ASP A 11 -35.07 -13.88 -9.57
C ASP A 11 -34.31 -12.55 -9.61
N PRO A 12 -33.35 -12.31 -8.71
CA PRO A 12 -32.53 -11.10 -8.75
C PRO A 12 -31.75 -11.10 -10.07
N GLU A 13 -31.86 -10.01 -10.80
CA GLU A 13 -31.09 -9.80 -12.04
C GLU A 13 -29.59 -9.90 -11.72
N PRO A 14 -28.76 -10.50 -12.59
CA PRO A 14 -27.33 -10.58 -12.38
C PRO A 14 -26.74 -9.17 -12.30
N VAL A 15 -26.18 -8.87 -11.14
CA VAL A 15 -25.51 -7.58 -10.90
C VAL A 15 -24.24 -7.53 -11.73
N ASP A 16 -24.16 -6.59 -12.67
CA ASP A 16 -22.94 -6.36 -13.42
C ASP A 16 -21.90 -5.68 -12.52
N ILE A 17 -20.90 -6.47 -12.12
CA ILE A 17 -19.81 -6.00 -11.27
C ILE A 17 -19.01 -4.89 -11.95
N GLN A 18 -19.01 -4.83 -13.29
CA GLN A 18 -18.31 -3.79 -14.04
C GLN A 18 -19.01 -2.44 -13.92
N GLU A 19 -20.34 -2.41 -13.77
CA GLU A 19 -21.09 -1.18 -13.56
C GLU A 19 -20.91 -0.61 -12.15
N LEU A 20 -20.76 -1.48 -11.15
CA LEU A 20 -20.51 -1.06 -9.75
C LEU A 20 -19.12 -0.47 -9.53
N THR A 21 -18.18 -0.68 -10.45
CA THR A 21 -16.81 -0.20 -10.34
C THR A 21 -16.49 1.02 -11.18
N LYS A 22 -17.41 1.45 -12.05
CA LYS A 22 -17.20 2.58 -12.97
C LYS A 22 -17.00 3.93 -12.29
N ASP A 23 -17.53 4.13 -11.10
CA ASP A 23 -17.50 5.40 -10.38
C ASP A 23 -16.60 5.40 -9.14
N LYS A 24 -15.82 4.35 -8.91
CA LYS A 24 -14.75 4.42 -7.90
C LYS A 24 -13.56 5.10 -8.57
N PRO A 25 -13.12 6.26 -8.07
CA PRO A 25 -11.84 6.77 -8.50
C PRO A 25 -10.80 5.68 -8.25
N GLU A 26 -10.15 5.22 -9.30
CA GLU A 26 -9.03 4.31 -9.18
C GLU A 26 -7.92 5.06 -8.40
N THR A 27 -7.95 4.92 -7.09
CA THR A 27 -6.89 5.44 -6.22
C THR A 27 -5.63 4.58 -6.32
N HIS A 28 -5.69 3.53 -7.12
CA HIS A 28 -4.63 2.58 -7.36
C HIS A 28 -4.21 2.70 -8.83
N GLY A 29 -3.02 3.24 -9.05
CA GLY A 29 -2.42 3.20 -10.37
C GLY A 29 -1.81 4.48 -10.91
N THR A 30 -1.86 5.58 -10.16
CA THR A 30 -1.10 6.77 -10.53
C THR A 30 0.32 6.63 -10.01
N GLU A 31 1.27 6.52 -10.94
CA GLU A 31 2.70 6.52 -10.61
C GLU A 31 3.09 7.83 -9.91
N ILE A 32 3.70 7.72 -8.75
CA ILE A 32 4.28 8.86 -8.03
C ILE A 32 5.63 9.17 -8.66
N LYS A 33 5.88 10.44 -8.98
CA LYS A 33 7.14 10.92 -9.53
C LYS A 33 8.00 11.52 -8.43
N GLU A 34 9.31 11.54 -8.65
CA GLU A 34 10.26 12.14 -7.70
C GLU A 34 9.94 13.62 -7.40
N SER A 35 9.43 14.36 -8.40
CA SER A 35 8.97 15.74 -8.25
C SER A 35 7.76 15.92 -7.33
N ASP A 36 6.99 14.86 -7.08
CA ASP A 36 5.79 14.90 -6.23
C ASP A 36 6.12 14.77 -4.73
N ILE A 37 7.39 14.47 -4.42
CA ILE A 37 7.82 14.18 -3.05
C ILE A 37 8.68 15.33 -2.52
N ILE A 38 8.19 15.94 -1.45
CA ILE A 38 8.95 16.95 -0.70
C ILE A 38 9.33 16.35 0.65
N LEU A 39 10.62 16.23 0.89
CA LEU A 39 11.16 15.80 2.18
C LEU A 39 11.54 17.01 3.02
N SER A 40 11.07 17.03 4.26
CA SER A 40 11.41 18.06 5.22
C SER A 40 12.67 17.71 6.02
N THR A 41 13.45 18.71 6.40
CA THR A 41 14.56 18.58 7.33
C THR A 41 14.51 19.78 8.28
N PRO A 42 14.43 19.56 9.60
CA PRO A 42 14.37 18.29 10.32
C PRO A 42 13.09 17.50 10.06
N LEU A 43 13.03 16.26 10.59
CA LEU A 43 11.85 15.41 10.48
C LEU A 43 10.60 16.08 11.07
N ASP A 44 9.48 15.93 10.40
CA ASP A 44 8.16 16.31 10.95
C ASP A 44 7.70 15.21 11.94
N LYS A 45 7.73 15.55 13.22
CA LYS A 45 7.37 14.63 14.31
C LYS A 45 5.90 14.16 14.24
N ALA A 46 5.01 15.01 13.76
CA ALA A 46 3.60 14.62 13.60
C ALA A 46 3.45 13.58 12.48
N MET A 47 4.18 13.76 11.38
CA MET A 47 4.22 12.78 10.30
C MET A 47 4.88 11.47 10.73
N VAL A 48 5.94 11.52 11.52
CA VAL A 48 6.58 10.31 12.09
C VAL A 48 5.58 9.52 12.93
N THR A 49 4.83 10.19 13.81
CA THR A 49 3.82 9.57 14.66
C THR A 49 2.68 8.94 13.83
N ALA A 50 2.19 9.67 12.83
CA ALA A 50 1.14 9.18 11.94
C ALA A 50 1.62 8.00 11.08
N GLY A 51 2.84 8.08 10.57
CA GLY A 51 3.46 6.99 9.79
C GLY A 51 3.67 5.73 10.62
N LYS A 52 4.07 5.89 11.88
CA LYS A 52 4.18 4.77 12.84
C LYS A 52 2.83 4.09 13.05
N ALA A 53 1.76 4.85 13.23
CA ALA A 53 0.41 4.30 13.40
C ALA A 53 -0.03 3.50 12.16
N THR A 54 0.25 3.98 10.97
CA THR A 54 -0.01 3.25 9.73
C THR A 54 0.82 1.96 9.66
N TYR A 55 2.10 2.03 10.01
CA TYR A 55 2.97 0.85 10.06
C TYR A 55 2.42 -0.22 11.01
N GLU A 56 2.07 0.16 12.24
CA GLU A 56 1.55 -0.77 13.24
C GLU A 56 0.23 -1.41 12.80
N LEU A 57 -0.60 -0.68 12.08
CA LEU A 57 -1.90 -1.18 11.62
C LEU A 57 -1.80 -2.06 10.36
N LYS A 58 -0.93 -1.72 9.41
CA LYS A 58 -0.98 -2.30 8.05
C LYS A 58 0.31 -2.96 7.56
N CYS A 59 1.43 -2.74 8.21
CA CYS A 59 2.74 -3.15 7.68
C CYS A 59 3.48 -4.14 8.59
N GLN A 60 3.35 -4.00 9.89
CA GLN A 60 4.18 -4.74 10.86
C GLN A 60 3.98 -6.25 10.85
N SER A 61 2.84 -6.74 10.40
CA SER A 61 2.58 -8.19 10.29
C SER A 61 3.51 -8.89 9.29
N CYS A 62 4.04 -8.13 8.32
CA CYS A 62 4.92 -8.63 7.27
C CYS A 62 6.33 -8.04 7.29
N HIS A 63 6.51 -6.84 7.83
CA HIS A 63 7.78 -6.11 7.84
C HIS A 63 8.24 -5.79 9.26
N ARG A 64 9.45 -6.20 9.60
CA ARG A 64 10.12 -5.78 10.84
C ARG A 64 10.88 -4.48 10.63
N LEU A 65 11.13 -3.75 11.71
CA LEU A 65 11.95 -2.52 11.70
C LEU A 65 13.45 -2.80 11.74
N THR A 66 13.83 -4.05 11.90
CA THR A 66 15.20 -4.55 11.87
C THR A 66 15.58 -5.03 10.47
N ASP A 67 16.74 -5.61 10.30
CA ASP A 67 17.18 -6.27 9.07
C ASP A 67 16.60 -7.68 8.86
N VAL A 68 15.89 -8.20 9.87
CA VAL A 68 15.33 -9.54 9.84
C VAL A 68 14.13 -9.60 8.88
N LYS A 69 14.20 -10.51 7.92
CA LYS A 69 13.06 -10.84 7.06
C LYS A 69 11.99 -11.59 7.88
N LEU A 70 10.74 -11.21 7.70
CA LEU A 70 9.59 -11.95 8.21
C LEU A 70 8.84 -12.55 7.00
N VAL A 71 7.73 -12.00 6.58
CA VAL A 71 7.08 -12.30 5.29
C VAL A 71 7.73 -11.44 4.21
N GLY A 72 7.86 -10.15 4.46
CA GLY A 72 8.58 -9.20 3.65
C GLY A 72 9.96 -8.85 4.20
N PRO A 73 10.75 -8.04 3.49
CA PRO A 73 12.07 -7.61 3.94
C PRO A 73 11.99 -6.71 5.18
N GLY A 74 13.02 -6.75 6.02
CA GLY A 74 13.18 -5.82 7.12
C GLY A 74 13.41 -4.38 6.65
N TRP A 75 12.94 -3.41 7.42
CA TRP A 75 12.98 -1.99 7.05
C TRP A 75 14.23 -1.25 7.53
N LYS A 76 15.13 -1.90 8.26
CA LYS A 76 16.38 -1.25 8.69
C LYS A 76 17.12 -0.68 7.49
N ASP A 77 17.48 0.59 7.59
CA ASP A 77 18.19 1.35 6.56
C ASP A 77 17.49 1.38 5.17
N VAL A 78 16.18 1.16 5.13
CA VAL A 78 15.43 1.12 3.87
C VAL A 78 15.51 2.46 3.13
N THR A 79 15.53 3.58 3.84
CA THR A 79 15.65 4.92 3.22
C THR A 79 17.06 5.23 2.72
N LYS A 80 18.05 4.46 3.14
CA LYS A 80 19.42 4.53 2.62
C LYS A 80 19.63 3.60 1.42
N ARG A 81 18.85 2.53 1.30
CA ARG A 81 18.92 1.54 0.23
C ARG A 81 18.02 1.84 -0.97
N ARG A 82 16.90 2.52 -0.73
CA ARG A 82 15.86 2.81 -1.71
C ARG A 82 15.51 4.29 -1.72
N LYS A 83 15.26 4.82 -2.90
CA LYS A 83 14.77 6.21 -3.02
C LYS A 83 13.34 6.31 -2.47
N PRO A 84 12.95 7.47 -1.90
CA PRO A 84 11.58 7.70 -1.44
C PRO A 84 10.51 7.42 -2.49
N VAL A 85 10.74 7.81 -3.74
CA VAL A 85 9.81 7.55 -4.85
C VAL A 85 9.60 6.04 -5.08
N TRP A 86 10.65 5.26 -5.00
CA TRP A 86 10.56 3.80 -5.13
C TRP A 86 9.73 3.20 -3.99
N ILE A 87 9.99 3.62 -2.75
CA ILE A 87 9.28 3.14 -1.56
C ILE A 87 7.80 3.53 -1.64
N MET A 88 7.49 4.78 -1.99
CA MET A 88 6.11 5.24 -2.09
C MET A 88 5.33 4.49 -3.15
N ASN A 89 5.92 4.23 -4.32
CA ASN A 89 5.27 3.43 -5.36
C ASN A 89 5.09 1.97 -4.93
N MET A 90 6.03 1.36 -4.21
CA MET A 90 5.84 0.03 -3.62
C MET A 90 4.68 -0.02 -2.63
N ILE A 91 4.46 1.04 -1.86
CA ILE A 91 3.37 1.11 -0.87
C ILE A 91 2.03 1.36 -1.54
N THR A 92 1.97 2.27 -2.52
CA THR A 92 0.71 2.74 -3.11
C THR A 92 0.32 2.01 -4.39
N ASN A 93 1.28 1.43 -5.12
CA ASN A 93 1.07 0.85 -6.45
C ASN A 93 1.97 -0.37 -6.67
N VAL A 94 1.87 -1.33 -5.76
CA VAL A 94 2.71 -2.53 -5.76
C VAL A 94 2.59 -3.32 -7.05
N GLU A 95 1.41 -3.39 -7.67
CA GLU A 95 1.19 -4.16 -8.89
C GLU A 95 1.97 -3.59 -10.06
N MET A 96 1.90 -2.26 -10.27
CA MET A 96 2.72 -1.60 -11.28
C MET A 96 4.21 -1.85 -11.05
N MET A 97 4.66 -1.74 -9.80
CA MET A 97 6.07 -1.96 -9.46
C MET A 97 6.51 -3.40 -9.76
N LEU A 98 5.69 -4.39 -9.44
CA LEU A 98 6.00 -5.79 -9.75
C LEU A 98 5.97 -6.10 -11.25
N GLU A 99 5.23 -5.34 -12.04
CA GLU A 99 5.19 -5.47 -13.50
C GLU A 99 6.35 -4.79 -14.19
N THR A 100 6.84 -3.64 -13.67
CA THR A 100 7.74 -2.75 -14.39
C THR A 100 9.11 -2.55 -13.77
N ASP A 101 9.26 -2.78 -12.46
CA ASP A 101 10.50 -2.50 -11.74
C ASP A 101 11.32 -3.77 -11.46
N PRO A 102 12.56 -3.89 -11.99
CA PRO A 102 13.39 -5.08 -11.81
C PRO A 102 13.77 -5.38 -10.35
N GLU A 103 13.92 -4.34 -9.52
CA GLU A 103 14.26 -4.52 -8.11
C GLU A 103 13.06 -5.02 -7.30
N ALA A 104 11.84 -4.55 -7.64
CA ALA A 104 10.62 -5.08 -7.05
C ALA A 104 10.41 -6.56 -7.42
N GLN A 105 10.66 -6.93 -8.67
CA GLN A 105 10.59 -8.31 -9.15
C GLN A 105 11.60 -9.20 -8.42
N LYS A 106 12.82 -8.71 -8.23
CA LYS A 106 13.86 -9.42 -7.47
C LYS A 106 13.46 -9.63 -6.00
N GLN A 107 12.84 -8.64 -5.37
CA GLN A 107 12.34 -8.78 -4.00
C GLN A 107 11.21 -9.82 -3.93
N LEU A 108 10.34 -9.89 -4.92
CA LEU A 108 9.31 -10.93 -5.01
C LEU A 108 9.93 -12.34 -5.08
N GLU A 109 10.96 -12.52 -5.88
CA GLU A 109 11.67 -13.81 -5.98
C GLU A 109 12.32 -14.20 -4.65
N LEU A 110 12.90 -13.26 -3.92
CA LEU A 110 13.54 -13.50 -2.63
C LEU A 110 12.54 -13.80 -1.51
N CYS A 111 11.38 -13.13 -1.53
CA CYS A 111 10.37 -13.26 -0.47
C CYS A 111 9.36 -14.38 -0.75
N LEU A 112 9.18 -14.78 -2.00
CA LEU A 112 8.22 -15.82 -2.47
C LEU A 112 6.76 -15.51 -2.14
N VAL A 113 6.47 -14.31 -1.65
CA VAL A 113 5.12 -13.83 -1.31
C VAL A 113 4.93 -12.46 -1.94
N ARG A 114 3.85 -12.32 -2.71
CA ARG A 114 3.46 -11.04 -3.30
C ARG A 114 2.94 -10.11 -2.21
N MET A 115 3.49 -8.90 -2.11
CA MET A 115 2.96 -7.87 -1.23
C MET A 115 1.53 -7.51 -1.67
N PRO A 116 0.53 -7.67 -0.79
CA PRO A 116 -0.84 -7.28 -1.13
C PRO A 116 -0.98 -5.75 -1.08
N ASN A 117 -1.90 -5.22 -1.88
CA ASN A 117 -2.26 -3.81 -1.83
C ASN A 117 -2.92 -3.49 -0.48
N GLN A 118 -2.37 -2.53 0.25
CA GLN A 118 -2.85 -2.12 1.57
C GLN A 118 -3.82 -0.93 1.53
N ASN A 119 -4.21 -0.46 0.34
CA ASN A 119 -5.06 0.72 0.16
C ASN A 119 -4.52 1.97 0.86
N ILE A 120 -3.22 2.17 0.79
CA ILE A 120 -2.54 3.35 1.34
C ILE A 120 -2.63 4.51 0.36
N THR A 121 -3.08 5.66 0.84
CA THR A 121 -3.08 6.90 0.06
C THR A 121 -1.67 7.46 -0.10
N THR A 122 -1.47 8.35 -1.05
CA THR A 122 -0.18 9.05 -1.23
C THR A 122 0.23 9.82 0.03
N ASP A 123 -0.72 10.46 0.71
CA ASP A 123 -0.48 11.19 1.96
C ASP A 123 -0.04 10.25 3.09
N GLU A 124 -0.71 9.13 3.26
CA GLU A 124 -0.32 8.10 4.23
C GLU A 124 1.07 7.51 3.93
N ALA A 125 1.35 7.21 2.66
CA ALA A 125 2.66 6.72 2.24
C ALA A 125 3.77 7.73 2.54
N ARG A 126 3.51 9.02 2.33
CA ARG A 126 4.47 10.08 2.67
C ARG A 126 4.77 10.12 4.19
N LYS A 127 3.77 9.91 5.02
CA LYS A 127 3.93 9.81 6.48
C LYS A 127 4.71 8.55 6.88
N VAL A 128 4.49 7.44 6.19
CA VAL A 128 5.28 6.21 6.40
C VAL A 128 6.75 6.44 6.04
N ILE A 129 7.06 7.16 4.98
CA ILE A 129 8.45 7.56 4.65
C ILE A 129 9.09 8.32 5.81
N GLU A 130 8.38 9.27 6.41
CA GLU A 130 8.90 10.03 7.55
C GLU A 130 9.21 9.12 8.74
N PHE A 131 8.34 8.16 9.01
CA PHE A 131 8.58 7.16 10.04
C PHE A 131 9.79 6.27 9.71
N MET A 132 9.93 5.82 8.46
CA MET A 132 11.10 5.05 8.02
C MET A 132 12.42 5.84 8.21
N ARG A 133 12.43 7.11 7.85
CA ARG A 133 13.60 8.00 8.03
C ARG A 133 13.97 8.12 9.51
N ASN A 134 12.99 8.26 10.38
CA ASN A 134 13.21 8.29 11.83
C ASN A 134 13.75 6.94 12.34
N ASN A 135 13.22 5.82 11.89
CA ASN A 135 13.72 4.48 12.23
C ASN A 135 15.17 4.29 11.77
N ASP A 136 15.57 4.90 10.69
CA ASP A 136 16.93 4.84 10.12
C ASP A 136 17.89 5.87 10.74
N GLY A 137 17.45 6.61 11.75
CA GLY A 137 18.27 7.49 12.58
C GLY A 137 18.31 8.95 12.14
N GLU A 138 17.52 9.36 11.15
CA GLU A 138 17.32 10.80 10.84
C GLU A 138 16.60 11.51 11.99
N LYS A 139 16.90 12.82 12.14
CA LYS A 139 16.32 13.66 13.19
C LYS A 139 15.69 14.92 12.60
#